data_6c9ef60ce1bc4bb986e0763ba7a8c5b7
#
_entry.id   6c9ef60ce1bc4bb986e0763ba7a8c5b7
#
_cell.length_a   1.000
_cell.length_b   1.000
_cell.length_c   1.000
_cell.angle_alpha   90.00
_cell.angle_beta   90.00
_cell.angle_gamma   90.00
#
_symmetry.space_group_name_H-M   'P 1'
#
loop_
_entity.id
_entity.type
_entity.pdbx_description
1 polymer ?
#
loop_
_entity_poly.entity_id
_entity_poly.type
_entity_poly.pdbx_seq_one_letter_code
_entity_poly.pdbx_strand_id
1 'polypeptide(L)'
;MKKLLLPLTILLFFGLVISSDDILQRENNEQPNIVKRNNEKAREAGIRLLESFGMTKSRSLSTSDYPDYYGGSYINGDGKLVVFLKGEIESTKATLIRLIGENDVIYTQGNYSYTELNNILTKITSFISSNKDSQIAKNIKYYYLNDFENNVVVELNRFNEMEIKEFKSEVVNFSGIVFKQCTRKFQDHSLSPGSSIGTPKGTASMGYRATRFNTDGFVTAGHAYNTGDPAYYNNTLIGSCDLSIQGGSVDAAFISITNFSLVPNNGNLTGEEYNIWAGDNVTKLG
;
A
#
# COMPACT_ATOMS: atom_id res chain seq x y z
N MET A 1 -57.68 65.63 19.36
CA MET A 1 -57.26 64.22 19.36
C MET A 1 -56.70 63.92 17.97
N LYS A 2 -55.37 63.91 17.85
CA LYS A 2 -54.66 63.60 16.59
C LYS A 2 -54.33 62.10 16.56
N LYS A 3 -54.87 61.34 15.61
CA LYS A 3 -54.52 59.95 15.39
C LYS A 3 -53.21 59.91 14.56
N LEU A 4 -52.18 59.29 15.12
CA LEU A 4 -50.92 59.06 14.47
C LEU A 4 -51.01 57.72 13.70
N LEU A 5 -50.93 57.76 12.36
CA LEU A 5 -50.79 56.57 11.51
C LEU A 5 -49.31 56.25 11.43
N LEU A 6 -48.93 55.03 11.89
CA LEU A 6 -47.65 54.45 11.62
C LEU A 6 -47.67 53.75 10.23
N PRO A 7 -46.64 53.92 9.40
CA PRO A 7 -46.55 53.16 8.17
C PRO A 7 -46.01 51.75 8.46
N LEU A 8 -46.72 50.74 7.95
CA LEU A 8 -46.31 49.33 8.00
C LEU A 8 -45.22 49.08 6.97
N THR A 9 -43.97 48.93 7.42
CA THR A 9 -42.86 48.57 6.55
C THR A 9 -42.90 47.06 6.34
N ILE A 10 -43.26 46.62 5.14
CA ILE A 10 -43.18 45.19 4.73
C ILE A 10 -41.71 44.86 4.44
N LEU A 11 -41.08 44.09 5.33
CA LEU A 11 -39.76 43.52 5.13
C LEU A 11 -39.92 42.24 4.30
N LEU A 12 -39.64 42.31 3.01
CA LEU A 12 -39.55 41.15 2.13
C LEU A 12 -38.26 40.38 2.48
N PHE A 13 -38.41 39.31 3.27
CA PHE A 13 -37.36 38.29 3.41
C PHE A 13 -37.31 37.46 2.12
N PHE A 14 -36.34 37.71 1.27
CA PHE A 14 -35.91 36.75 0.26
C PHE A 14 -35.20 35.58 0.97
N GLY A 15 -35.98 34.59 1.37
CA GLY A 15 -35.40 33.32 1.81
C GLY A 15 -34.85 32.61 0.58
N LEU A 16 -33.50 32.53 0.52
CA LEU A 16 -32.84 31.63 -0.40
C LEU A 16 -33.20 30.20 0.05
N VAL A 17 -34.11 29.56 -0.62
CA VAL A 17 -34.40 28.12 -0.43
C VAL A 17 -33.27 27.37 -1.13
N ILE A 18 -32.23 27.03 -0.37
CA ILE A 18 -31.24 26.06 -0.80
C ILE A 18 -31.92 24.70 -0.71
N SER A 19 -32.08 24.01 -1.84
CA SER A 19 -32.69 22.70 -1.85
C SER A 19 -31.84 21.69 -1.09
N SER A 20 -32.48 20.76 -0.40
CA SER A 20 -31.78 19.67 0.29
C SER A 20 -30.89 18.86 -0.67
N ASP A 21 -31.24 18.81 -1.93
CA ASP A 21 -30.49 18.13 -2.98
C ASP A 21 -29.18 18.84 -3.34
N ASP A 22 -29.15 20.18 -3.28
CA ASP A 22 -27.91 20.96 -3.50
C ASP A 22 -26.92 20.79 -2.35
N ILE A 23 -27.39 20.61 -1.10
CA ILE A 23 -26.56 20.34 0.06
C ILE A 23 -25.97 18.93 -0.03
N LEU A 24 -26.79 17.93 -0.37
CA LEU A 24 -26.34 16.54 -0.52
C LEU A 24 -25.38 16.37 -1.70
N GLN A 25 -25.56 17.10 -2.80
CA GLN A 25 -24.61 17.06 -3.93
C GLN A 25 -23.29 17.77 -3.59
N ARG A 26 -23.28 18.82 -2.79
CA ARG A 26 -22.05 19.47 -2.32
C ARG A 26 -21.29 18.58 -1.36
N GLU A 27 -21.96 17.97 -0.38
CA GLU A 27 -21.33 17.04 0.56
C GLU A 27 -20.72 15.83 -0.16
N ASN A 28 -21.44 15.25 -1.16
CA ASN A 28 -20.94 14.11 -1.94
C ASN A 28 -19.76 14.47 -2.86
N ASN A 29 -19.64 15.72 -3.32
CA ASN A 29 -18.52 16.17 -4.15
C ASN A 29 -17.30 16.65 -3.32
N GLU A 30 -17.50 17.07 -2.09
CA GLU A 30 -16.42 17.53 -1.22
C GLU A 30 -15.69 16.37 -0.51
N GLN A 31 -16.40 15.29 -0.17
CA GLN A 31 -15.83 14.12 0.50
C GLN A 31 -14.65 13.49 -0.25
N PRO A 32 -14.74 13.16 -1.54
CA PRO A 32 -13.61 12.58 -2.28
C PRO A 32 -12.40 13.50 -2.35
N ASN A 33 -12.61 14.81 -2.44
CA ASN A 33 -11.53 15.80 -2.49
C ASN A 33 -10.85 15.99 -1.13
N ILE A 34 -11.61 15.89 -0.03
CA ILE A 34 -11.07 15.97 1.33
C ILE A 34 -10.19 14.74 1.63
N VAL A 35 -10.68 13.54 1.33
CA VAL A 35 -9.92 12.28 1.51
C VAL A 35 -8.64 12.31 0.67
N LYS A 36 -8.72 12.72 -0.59
CA LYS A 36 -7.56 12.84 -1.47
C LYS A 36 -6.51 13.80 -0.89
N ARG A 37 -6.92 14.97 -0.43
CA ARG A 37 -6.04 15.97 0.17
C ARG A 37 -5.43 15.47 1.50
N ASN A 38 -6.20 14.76 2.32
CA ASN A 38 -5.70 14.18 3.56
C ASN A 38 -4.66 13.09 3.28
N ASN A 39 -4.91 12.24 2.28
CA ASN A 39 -3.94 11.22 1.85
C ASN A 39 -2.61 11.83 1.36
N GLU A 40 -2.66 12.97 0.65
CA GLU A 40 -1.44 13.68 0.23
C GLU A 40 -0.63 14.18 1.43
N LYS A 41 -1.27 14.79 2.42
CA LYS A 41 -0.60 15.24 3.65
C LYS A 41 -0.02 14.10 4.48
N ALA A 42 -0.78 12.99 4.63
CA ALA A 42 -0.29 11.80 5.31
C ALA A 42 0.92 11.18 4.60
N ARG A 43 0.93 11.18 3.27
CA ARG A 43 2.06 10.78 2.43
C ARG A 43 3.29 11.65 2.65
N GLU A 44 3.12 12.97 2.65
CA GLU A 44 4.21 13.90 2.94
C GLU A 44 4.77 13.70 4.35
N ALA A 45 3.91 13.48 5.35
CA ALA A 45 4.33 13.15 6.69
C ALA A 45 5.12 11.84 6.73
N GLY A 46 4.69 10.81 6.00
CA GLY A 46 5.40 9.54 5.85
C GLY A 46 6.78 9.71 5.20
N ILE A 47 6.89 10.55 4.17
CA ILE A 47 8.18 10.86 3.54
C ILE A 47 9.11 11.54 4.55
N ARG A 48 8.65 12.57 5.27
CA ARG A 48 9.46 13.24 6.32
C ARG A 48 9.88 12.26 7.42
N LEU A 49 9.01 11.31 7.79
CA LEU A 49 9.35 10.26 8.74
C LEU A 49 10.52 9.40 8.23
N LEU A 50 10.45 8.92 7.00
CA LEU A 50 11.51 8.09 6.41
C LEU A 50 12.80 8.90 6.17
N GLU A 51 12.69 10.16 5.80
CA GLU A 51 13.84 11.08 5.70
C GLU A 51 14.52 11.28 7.05
N SER A 52 13.76 11.33 8.15
CA SER A 52 14.32 11.41 9.50
C SER A 52 15.12 10.16 9.89
N PHE A 53 14.89 9.03 9.24
CA PHE A 53 15.66 7.78 9.38
C PHE A 53 16.85 7.71 8.41
N GLY A 54 17.04 8.71 7.57
CA GLY A 54 18.15 8.82 6.62
C GLY A 54 17.82 8.44 5.17
N MET A 55 16.54 8.28 4.82
CA MET A 55 16.14 8.17 3.42
C MET A 55 16.46 9.45 2.65
N THR A 56 16.94 9.31 1.44
CA THR A 56 17.16 10.43 0.51
C THR A 56 16.63 10.05 -0.87
N LYS A 57 16.59 11.03 -1.80
CA LYS A 57 16.20 10.75 -3.21
C LYS A 57 17.07 9.69 -3.90
N SER A 58 18.31 9.53 -3.44
CA SER A 58 19.32 8.61 -4.01
C SER A 58 19.60 7.39 -3.11
N ARG A 59 19.01 7.31 -1.91
CA ARG A 59 19.24 6.23 -0.94
C ARG A 59 17.93 5.74 -0.37
N SER A 60 17.61 4.48 -0.65
CA SER A 60 16.55 3.74 0.04
C SER A 60 17.03 3.29 1.43
N LEU A 61 16.11 3.09 2.37
CA LEU A 61 16.42 2.52 3.67
C LEU A 61 16.58 1.00 3.55
N SER A 62 17.60 0.47 4.23
CA SER A 62 17.70 -0.96 4.55
C SER A 62 16.96 -1.26 5.86
N THR A 63 16.73 -2.53 6.16
CA THR A 63 16.04 -2.92 7.41
C THR A 63 16.78 -2.41 8.66
N SER A 64 18.10 -2.32 8.61
CA SER A 64 18.93 -1.82 9.71
C SER A 64 18.92 -0.31 9.91
N ASP A 65 18.37 0.44 8.97
CA ASP A 65 18.29 1.91 9.06
C ASP A 65 17.07 2.38 9.89
N TYR A 66 16.12 1.49 10.15
CA TYR A 66 14.95 1.82 10.95
C TYR A 66 15.27 1.82 12.44
N PRO A 67 14.87 2.86 13.19
CA PRO A 67 15.07 2.89 14.64
C PRO A 67 14.30 1.78 15.36
N ASP A 68 14.85 1.28 16.47
CA ASP A 68 14.25 0.20 17.26
C ASP A 68 12.86 0.53 17.80
N TYR A 69 12.55 1.80 17.97
CA TYR A 69 11.22 2.26 18.38
C TYR A 69 10.20 2.27 17.26
N TYR A 70 10.61 2.21 15.99
CA TYR A 70 9.68 2.27 14.86
C TYR A 70 9.07 0.90 14.59
N GLY A 71 7.76 0.78 14.71
CA GLY A 71 7.00 -0.46 14.51
C GLY A 71 6.34 -0.62 13.15
N GLY A 72 6.50 0.36 12.26
CA GLY A 72 5.80 0.42 10.97
C GLY A 72 4.80 1.58 10.91
N SER A 73 4.26 1.83 9.72
CA SER A 73 3.26 2.89 9.52
C SER A 73 2.35 2.60 8.33
N TYR A 74 1.13 3.14 8.37
CA TYR A 74 0.15 3.06 7.28
C TYR A 74 -0.74 4.29 7.25
N ILE A 75 -1.44 4.52 6.15
CA ILE A 75 -2.47 5.57 6.04
C ILE A 75 -3.83 4.92 6.28
N ASN A 76 -4.56 5.42 7.28
CA ASN A 76 -5.88 4.89 7.62
C ASN A 76 -6.99 5.42 6.69
N GLY A 77 -8.23 4.94 6.88
CA GLY A 77 -9.39 5.34 6.08
C GLY A 77 -9.74 6.83 6.17
N ASP A 78 -9.29 7.54 7.20
CA ASP A 78 -9.50 8.98 7.37
C ASP A 78 -8.39 9.82 6.70
N GLY A 79 -7.45 9.16 6.03
CA GLY A 79 -6.31 9.81 5.39
C GLY A 79 -5.26 10.33 6.38
N LYS A 80 -5.12 9.71 7.55
CA LYS A 80 -4.07 10.02 8.52
C LYS A 80 -2.98 8.97 8.52
N LEU A 81 -1.73 9.41 8.65
CA LEU A 81 -0.60 8.51 8.86
C LEU A 81 -0.67 7.93 10.27
N VAL A 82 -0.77 6.61 10.40
CA VAL A 82 -0.65 5.91 11.68
C VAL A 82 0.77 5.38 11.79
N VAL A 83 1.44 5.69 12.90
CA VAL A 83 2.82 5.25 13.19
C VAL A 83 2.81 4.42 14.46
N PHE A 84 3.24 3.17 14.37
CA PHE A 84 3.44 2.30 15.51
C PHE A 84 4.78 2.62 16.19
N LEU A 85 4.74 2.83 17.50
CA LEU A 85 5.91 3.06 18.34
C LEU A 85 6.06 1.94 19.37
N LYS A 86 7.24 1.30 19.38
CA LYS A 86 7.61 0.30 20.39
C LYS A 86 8.29 0.97 21.58
N GLY A 87 7.96 0.52 22.78
CA GLY A 87 8.55 1.02 24.01
C GLY A 87 7.85 2.24 24.57
N GLU A 88 8.59 3.20 25.07
CA GLU A 88 8.06 4.41 25.69
C GLU A 88 7.61 5.42 24.63
N ILE A 89 6.28 5.65 24.56
CA ILE A 89 5.66 6.42 23.46
C ILE A 89 5.89 7.91 23.62
N GLU A 90 5.74 8.47 24.82
CA GLU A 90 5.60 9.93 24.98
C GLU A 90 6.87 10.71 24.59
N SER A 91 8.04 10.21 24.98
CA SER A 91 9.32 10.85 24.61
C SER A 91 9.61 10.73 23.12
N THR A 92 9.37 9.55 22.54
CA THR A 92 9.55 9.29 21.11
C THR A 92 8.57 10.11 20.27
N LYS A 93 7.30 10.15 20.66
CA LYS A 93 6.26 10.95 20.04
C LYS A 93 6.62 12.44 20.04
N ALA A 94 7.06 12.98 21.18
CA ALA A 94 7.49 14.39 21.27
C ALA A 94 8.63 14.72 20.29
N THR A 95 9.54 13.78 20.05
CA THR A 95 10.63 13.94 19.09
C THR A 95 10.10 13.91 17.66
N LEU A 96 9.23 12.95 17.33
CA LEU A 96 8.67 12.80 15.98
C LEU A 96 7.74 13.95 15.62
N ILE A 97 6.94 14.47 16.55
CA ILE A 97 6.09 15.65 16.32
C ILE A 97 6.91 16.85 15.84
N ARG A 98 8.12 17.06 16.40
CA ARG A 98 9.01 18.14 15.95
C ARG A 98 9.54 17.93 14.54
N LEU A 99 9.72 16.69 14.11
CA LEU A 99 10.29 16.33 12.80
C LEU A 99 9.24 16.31 11.70
N ILE A 100 8.09 15.73 11.94
CA ILE A 100 7.10 15.44 10.90
C ILE A 100 5.76 16.16 11.08
N GLY A 101 5.53 16.81 12.23
CA GLY A 101 4.29 17.51 12.59
C GLY A 101 3.28 16.63 13.31
N GLU A 102 2.23 17.24 13.85
CA GLU A 102 1.23 16.58 14.70
C GLU A 102 -0.11 16.34 13.98
N ASN A 103 -0.49 17.24 13.08
CA ASN A 103 -1.89 17.39 12.66
C ASN A 103 -2.46 16.22 11.85
N ASP A 104 -1.62 15.49 11.12
CA ASP A 104 -2.05 14.45 10.20
C ASP A 104 -1.46 13.07 10.56
N VAL A 105 -0.93 12.91 11.79
CA VAL A 105 -0.26 11.70 12.28
C VAL A 105 -0.90 11.21 13.57
N ILE A 106 -1.17 9.90 13.62
CA ILE A 106 -1.61 9.18 14.82
C ILE A 106 -0.45 8.31 15.29
N TYR A 107 -0.01 8.52 16.53
CA TYR A 107 0.99 7.67 17.17
C TYR A 107 0.30 6.63 18.04
N THR A 108 0.62 5.36 17.86
CA THR A 108 0.01 4.27 18.60
C THR A 108 1.06 3.28 19.12
N GLN A 109 0.72 2.54 20.17
CA GLN A 109 1.61 1.52 20.72
C GLN A 109 1.78 0.35 19.75
N GLY A 110 3.04 0.02 19.43
CA GLY A 110 3.43 -1.20 18.77
C GLY A 110 4.10 -2.17 19.73
N ASN A 111 3.91 -3.46 19.53
CA ASN A 111 4.56 -4.49 20.33
C ASN A 111 5.96 -4.83 19.78
N TYR A 112 6.16 -4.65 18.49
CA TYR A 112 7.36 -5.08 17.77
C TYR A 112 7.91 -3.94 16.93
N SER A 113 9.25 -3.87 16.79
CA SER A 113 9.87 -2.95 15.85
C SER A 113 9.73 -3.48 14.42
N TYR A 114 9.78 -2.56 13.47
CA TYR A 114 9.76 -2.89 12.04
C TYR A 114 10.91 -3.83 11.65
N THR A 115 12.08 -3.60 12.24
CA THR A 115 13.27 -4.46 12.07
C THR A 115 13.02 -5.88 12.59
N GLU A 116 12.43 -6.05 13.78
CA GLU A 116 12.07 -7.37 14.31
C GLU A 116 11.13 -8.12 13.37
N LEU A 117 10.06 -7.45 12.91
CA LEU A 117 9.07 -8.06 12.01
C LEU A 117 9.69 -8.46 10.66
N ASN A 118 10.54 -7.62 10.07
CA ASN A 118 11.24 -7.95 8.82
C ASN A 118 12.26 -9.08 8.99
N ASN A 119 12.93 -9.16 10.13
CA ASN A 119 13.81 -10.28 10.44
C ASN A 119 13.07 -11.62 10.49
N ILE A 120 11.82 -11.62 10.95
CA ILE A 120 10.95 -12.81 10.91
C ILE A 120 10.61 -13.18 9.47
N LEU A 121 10.22 -12.22 8.62
CA LEU A 121 9.99 -12.48 7.19
C LEU A 121 11.24 -13.06 6.52
N THR A 122 12.41 -12.50 6.81
CA THR A 122 13.69 -12.99 6.28
C THR A 122 13.96 -14.44 6.71
N LYS A 123 13.71 -14.80 7.97
CA LYS A 123 13.86 -16.19 8.46
C LYS A 123 12.90 -17.14 7.74
N ILE A 124 11.65 -16.76 7.57
CA ILE A 124 10.65 -17.58 6.84
C ILE A 124 11.10 -17.77 5.38
N THR A 125 11.51 -16.67 4.72
CA THR A 125 12.00 -16.71 3.33
C THR A 125 13.21 -17.63 3.19
N SER A 126 14.20 -17.51 4.10
CA SER A 126 15.41 -18.33 4.10
C SER A 126 15.08 -19.81 4.34
N PHE A 127 14.16 -20.11 5.27
CA PHE A 127 13.73 -21.48 5.50
C PHE A 127 13.08 -22.09 4.26
N ILE A 128 12.13 -21.39 3.63
CA ILE A 128 11.46 -21.87 2.41
C ILE A 128 12.46 -22.09 1.28
N SER A 129 13.40 -21.16 1.09
CA SER A 129 14.41 -21.25 0.05
C SER A 129 15.34 -22.46 0.21
N SER A 130 15.70 -22.77 1.46
CA SER A 130 16.60 -23.88 1.80
C SER A 130 15.89 -25.23 1.90
N ASN A 131 14.56 -25.26 2.10
CA ASN A 131 13.78 -26.45 2.40
C ASN A 131 12.56 -26.58 1.48
N LYS A 132 12.69 -26.27 0.18
CA LYS A 132 11.59 -26.22 -0.80
C LYS A 132 10.72 -27.48 -0.83
N ASP A 133 11.31 -28.63 -0.56
CA ASP A 133 10.61 -29.93 -0.60
C ASP A 133 10.01 -30.34 0.73
N SER A 134 10.28 -29.64 1.82
CA SER A 134 9.71 -29.96 3.13
C SER A 134 8.20 -29.73 3.15
N GLN A 135 7.49 -30.54 3.98
CA GLN A 135 6.04 -30.41 4.14
C GLN A 135 5.66 -29.06 4.74
N ILE A 136 6.50 -28.51 5.63
CA ILE A 136 6.28 -27.21 6.26
C ILE A 136 6.37 -26.11 5.22
N ALA A 137 7.44 -26.09 4.39
CA ALA A 137 7.59 -25.08 3.35
C ALA A 137 6.42 -25.13 2.35
N LYS A 138 5.97 -26.32 1.94
CA LYS A 138 4.81 -26.51 1.07
C LYS A 138 3.49 -26.10 1.71
N ASN A 139 3.40 -26.15 3.05
CA ASN A 139 2.22 -25.75 3.80
C ASN A 139 2.08 -24.23 3.95
N ILE A 140 3.18 -23.49 3.95
CA ILE A 140 3.19 -22.03 3.98
C ILE A 140 2.75 -21.52 2.62
N LYS A 141 1.61 -20.83 2.53
CA LYS A 141 1.09 -20.29 1.27
C LYS A 141 1.40 -18.80 1.11
N TYR A 142 1.21 -18.05 2.17
CA TYR A 142 1.54 -16.63 2.23
C TYR A 142 2.15 -16.29 3.57
N TYR A 143 3.02 -15.30 3.57
CA TYR A 143 3.50 -14.65 4.76
C TYR A 143 3.82 -13.20 4.43
N TYR A 144 3.41 -12.31 5.30
CA TYR A 144 3.54 -10.87 5.06
C TYR A 144 3.52 -10.09 6.37
N LEU A 145 4.08 -8.89 6.31
CA LEU A 145 3.97 -7.91 7.36
C LEU A 145 2.58 -7.28 7.29
N ASN A 146 1.88 -7.28 8.40
CA ASN A 146 0.59 -6.62 8.55
C ASN A 146 0.80 -5.28 9.25
N ASP A 147 0.95 -4.23 8.45
CA ASP A 147 1.18 -2.88 8.92
C ASP A 147 0.01 -2.32 9.75
N PHE A 148 -1.21 -2.88 9.59
CA PHE A 148 -2.39 -2.44 10.34
C PHE A 148 -2.40 -2.93 11.80
N GLU A 149 -1.72 -4.03 12.10
CA GLU A 149 -1.75 -4.69 13.41
C GLU A 149 -0.36 -4.88 14.02
N ASN A 150 0.69 -4.35 13.40
CA ASN A 150 2.08 -4.48 13.85
C ASN A 150 2.46 -5.94 14.12
N ASN A 151 2.19 -6.84 13.18
CA ASN A 151 2.50 -8.26 13.29
C ASN A 151 2.91 -8.88 11.95
N VAL A 152 3.34 -10.14 11.96
CA VAL A 152 3.54 -10.96 10.76
C VAL A 152 2.40 -11.94 10.66
N VAL A 153 1.76 -12.01 9.50
CA VAL A 153 0.74 -13.02 9.21
C VAL A 153 1.38 -14.16 8.44
N VAL A 154 1.08 -15.40 8.84
CA VAL A 154 1.44 -16.62 8.11
C VAL A 154 0.16 -17.39 7.78
N GLU A 155 -0.12 -17.54 6.48
CA GLU A 155 -1.27 -18.30 6.01
C GLU A 155 -0.84 -19.72 5.62
N LEU A 156 -1.43 -20.70 6.28
CA LEU A 156 -1.17 -22.12 6.08
C LEU A 156 -2.26 -22.79 5.25
N ASN A 157 -1.87 -23.69 4.37
CA ASN A 157 -2.83 -24.53 3.63
C ASN A 157 -3.55 -25.53 4.55
N ARG A 158 -2.78 -26.25 5.40
CA ARG A 158 -3.31 -27.03 6.51
C ARG A 158 -3.13 -26.21 7.78
N PHE A 159 -4.25 -25.87 8.43
CA PHE A 159 -4.28 -24.99 9.58
C PHE A 159 -4.84 -25.74 10.79
N ASN A 160 -3.97 -26.17 11.68
CA ASN A 160 -4.29 -26.82 12.94
C ASN A 160 -3.12 -26.64 13.94
N GLU A 161 -3.32 -27.01 15.19
CA GLU A 161 -2.32 -26.83 16.25
C GLU A 161 -1.00 -27.58 15.99
N MET A 162 -1.06 -28.75 15.36
CA MET A 162 0.13 -29.54 15.04
C MET A 162 1.00 -28.82 14.02
N GLU A 163 0.42 -28.32 12.95
CA GLU A 163 1.13 -27.58 11.89
C GLU A 163 1.73 -26.26 12.43
N ILE A 164 0.99 -25.57 13.31
CA ILE A 164 1.49 -24.35 13.98
C ILE A 164 2.66 -24.68 14.91
N LYS A 165 2.58 -25.77 15.67
CA LYS A 165 3.65 -26.22 16.57
C LYS A 165 4.90 -26.61 15.77
N GLU A 166 4.72 -27.33 14.68
CA GLU A 166 5.81 -27.72 13.78
C GLU A 166 6.47 -26.49 13.15
N PHE A 167 5.69 -25.53 12.65
CA PHE A 167 6.23 -24.26 12.17
C PHE A 167 7.06 -23.54 13.25
N LYS A 168 6.54 -23.45 14.47
CA LYS A 168 7.24 -22.78 15.58
C LYS A 168 8.56 -23.47 15.96
N SER A 169 8.64 -24.80 15.84
CA SER A 169 9.85 -25.55 16.16
C SER A 169 10.93 -25.48 15.05
N GLU A 170 10.50 -25.54 13.79
CA GLU A 170 11.40 -25.72 12.65
C GLU A 170 11.74 -24.39 11.94
N VAL A 171 10.82 -23.42 11.92
CA VAL A 171 11.00 -22.17 11.18
C VAL A 171 11.39 -21.04 12.12
N VAL A 172 10.45 -20.61 12.95
CA VAL A 172 10.67 -19.57 13.96
C VAL A 172 9.54 -19.54 14.98
N ASN A 173 9.90 -19.41 16.26
CA ASN A 173 8.96 -19.17 17.34
C ASN A 173 9.01 -17.70 17.74
N PHE A 174 8.00 -16.94 17.34
CA PHE A 174 7.90 -15.52 17.62
C PHE A 174 6.44 -15.15 17.93
N SER A 175 6.24 -14.43 19.03
CA SER A 175 4.88 -14.08 19.53
C SER A 175 4.10 -13.12 18.61
N GLY A 176 4.79 -12.38 17.76
CA GLY A 176 4.19 -11.48 16.77
C GLY A 176 3.74 -12.17 15.48
N ILE A 177 3.73 -13.51 15.42
CA ILE A 177 3.16 -14.23 14.27
C ILE A 177 1.71 -14.56 14.54
N VAL A 178 0.84 -14.13 13.62
CA VAL A 178 -0.58 -14.51 13.56
C VAL A 178 -0.74 -15.56 12.46
N PHE A 179 -1.18 -16.77 12.85
CA PHE A 179 -1.44 -17.83 11.90
C PHE A 179 -2.89 -17.77 11.41
N LYS A 180 -3.10 -17.95 10.11
CA LYS A 180 -4.43 -18.00 9.50
C LYS A 180 -4.56 -19.20 8.55
N GLN A 181 -5.80 -19.69 8.39
CA GLN A 181 -6.11 -20.63 7.32
C GLN A 181 -6.02 -19.90 5.98
N CYS A 182 -5.25 -20.44 5.04
CA CYS A 182 -5.32 -19.95 3.66
C CYS A 182 -6.65 -20.39 3.03
N THR A 183 -7.54 -19.44 2.85
CA THR A 183 -8.85 -19.66 2.19
C THR A 183 -8.82 -19.29 0.71
N ARG A 184 -7.69 -18.73 0.25
CA ARG A 184 -7.53 -18.29 -1.13
C ARG A 184 -7.43 -19.52 -2.03
N LYS A 185 -8.35 -19.65 -2.98
CA LYS A 185 -8.24 -20.64 -4.03
C LYS A 185 -7.29 -20.08 -5.10
N PHE A 186 -6.17 -20.76 -5.31
CA PHE A 186 -5.34 -20.50 -6.49
C PHE A 186 -6.17 -20.86 -7.73
N GLN A 187 -6.62 -19.87 -8.45
CA GLN A 187 -6.83 -20.05 -9.86
C GLN A 187 -5.50 -19.66 -10.53
N ASP A 188 -4.97 -20.55 -11.35
CA ASP A 188 -3.76 -20.34 -12.15
C ASP A 188 -3.99 -19.27 -13.23
N HIS A 189 -4.37 -18.08 -12.81
CA HIS A 189 -4.35 -16.89 -13.65
C HIS A 189 -3.05 -16.15 -13.37
N SER A 190 -1.94 -16.74 -13.79
CA SER A 190 -0.65 -16.08 -13.69
C SER A 190 -0.63 -14.87 -14.63
N LEU A 191 -0.55 -13.70 -14.05
CA LEU A 191 -0.28 -12.47 -14.76
C LEU A 191 1.22 -12.46 -15.10
N SER A 192 1.55 -12.69 -16.36
CA SER A 192 2.93 -12.81 -16.85
C SER A 192 3.32 -11.59 -17.68
N PRO A 193 4.61 -11.30 -17.85
CA PRO A 193 5.08 -10.31 -18.80
C PRO A 193 4.44 -10.50 -20.18
N GLY A 194 3.95 -9.41 -20.76
CA GLY A 194 3.19 -9.44 -22.02
C GLY A 194 1.68 -9.66 -21.86
N SER A 195 1.17 -10.04 -20.69
CA SER A 195 -0.29 -10.13 -20.46
C SER A 195 -0.98 -8.78 -20.76
N SER A 196 -2.09 -8.83 -21.49
CA SER A 196 -2.88 -7.65 -21.82
C SER A 196 -3.65 -7.16 -20.59
N ILE A 197 -3.41 -5.90 -20.22
CA ILE A 197 -4.02 -5.24 -19.07
C ILE A 197 -4.96 -4.14 -19.56
N GLY A 198 -6.21 -4.17 -19.12
CA GLY A 198 -7.18 -3.12 -19.42
C GLY A 198 -6.91 -1.85 -18.60
N THR A 199 -7.01 -0.71 -19.26
CA THR A 199 -6.83 0.62 -18.68
C THR A 199 -8.02 1.51 -19.06
N PRO A 200 -8.27 2.64 -18.38
CA PRO A 200 -9.26 3.60 -18.84
C PRO A 200 -8.99 4.19 -20.24
N LYS A 201 -7.74 4.12 -20.68
CA LYS A 201 -7.30 4.63 -22.00
C LYS A 201 -7.23 3.55 -23.09
N GLY A 202 -7.53 2.27 -22.75
CA GLY A 202 -7.46 1.15 -23.68
C GLY A 202 -6.80 -0.08 -23.05
N THR A 203 -5.71 -0.57 -23.67
CA THR A 203 -4.94 -1.71 -23.18
C THR A 203 -3.46 -1.39 -23.10
N ALA A 204 -2.80 -2.02 -22.13
CA ALA A 204 -1.34 -2.02 -22.00
C ALA A 204 -0.86 -3.46 -21.80
N SER A 205 0.44 -3.69 -21.84
CA SER A 205 1.04 -4.98 -21.52
C SER A 205 1.69 -4.92 -20.13
N MET A 206 1.53 -5.97 -19.33
CA MET A 206 2.34 -6.14 -18.14
C MET A 206 3.82 -6.23 -18.54
N GLY A 207 4.68 -5.45 -17.90
CA GLY A 207 6.12 -5.54 -18.07
C GLY A 207 6.70 -6.63 -17.15
N TYR A 208 6.92 -6.33 -15.89
CA TYR A 208 7.50 -7.26 -14.92
C TYR A 208 6.92 -7.04 -13.53
N ARG A 209 6.97 -8.09 -12.69
CA ARG A 209 6.61 -8.00 -11.27
C ARG A 209 7.56 -7.05 -10.55
N ALA A 210 7.01 -6.21 -9.72
CA ALA A 210 7.76 -5.29 -8.87
C ALA A 210 7.09 -5.16 -7.51
N THR A 211 7.84 -4.67 -6.53
CA THR A 211 7.32 -4.31 -5.21
C THR A 211 7.63 -2.84 -4.96
N ARG A 212 6.64 -2.10 -4.50
CA ARG A 212 6.79 -0.69 -4.15
C ARG A 212 6.19 -0.47 -2.76
N PHE A 213 6.99 0.02 -1.80
CA PHE A 213 6.57 0.21 -0.40
C PHE A 213 5.85 -1.02 0.19
N ASN A 214 6.46 -2.20 0.04
CA ASN A 214 5.90 -3.50 0.45
C ASN A 214 4.56 -3.89 -0.21
N THR A 215 4.15 -3.19 -1.25
CA THR A 215 2.97 -3.55 -2.04
C THR A 215 3.41 -4.29 -3.29
N ASP A 216 2.94 -5.50 -3.45
CA ASP A 216 3.16 -6.30 -4.66
C ASP A 216 2.38 -5.71 -5.84
N GLY A 217 3.01 -5.73 -7.00
CA GLY A 217 2.45 -5.19 -8.20
C GLY A 217 3.27 -5.52 -9.43
N PHE A 218 3.10 -4.72 -10.46
CA PHE A 218 3.88 -4.84 -11.69
C PHE A 218 4.12 -3.48 -12.33
N VAL A 219 5.14 -3.42 -13.16
CA VAL A 219 5.46 -2.24 -13.97
C VAL A 219 4.83 -2.40 -15.35
N THR A 220 4.34 -1.29 -15.90
CA THR A 220 3.80 -1.14 -17.26
C THR A 220 4.14 0.23 -17.81
N ALA A 221 3.68 0.55 -19.02
CA ALA A 221 3.91 1.85 -19.66
C ALA A 221 3.16 2.98 -18.91
N GLY A 222 3.85 4.07 -18.64
CA GLY A 222 3.32 5.24 -17.94
C GLY A 222 2.20 5.93 -18.70
N HIS A 223 2.34 6.08 -20.01
CA HIS A 223 1.34 6.74 -20.85
C HIS A 223 -0.03 6.04 -20.86
N ALA A 224 -0.09 4.75 -20.48
CA ALA A 224 -1.31 3.98 -20.44
C ALA A 224 -2.18 4.29 -19.19
N TYR A 225 -1.61 4.94 -18.18
CA TYR A 225 -2.28 5.20 -16.91
C TYR A 225 -2.08 6.61 -16.40
N ASN A 226 -3.05 7.11 -15.64
CA ASN A 226 -2.82 8.17 -14.67
C ASN A 226 -2.75 7.56 -13.28
N THR A 227 -2.09 8.22 -12.33
CA THR A 227 -2.12 7.81 -10.92
C THR A 227 -3.56 7.77 -10.40
N GLY A 228 -3.96 6.65 -9.81
CA GLY A 228 -5.32 6.37 -9.36
C GLY A 228 -6.19 5.60 -10.35
N ASP A 229 -5.77 5.43 -11.61
CA ASP A 229 -6.54 4.69 -12.61
C ASP A 229 -6.66 3.20 -12.23
N PRO A 230 -7.84 2.58 -12.41
CA PRO A 230 -8.03 1.16 -12.19
C PRO A 230 -7.35 0.32 -13.28
N ALA A 231 -6.85 -0.85 -12.90
CA ALA A 231 -6.28 -1.84 -13.81
C ALA A 231 -7.14 -3.10 -13.85
N TYR A 232 -7.34 -3.65 -15.06
CA TYR A 232 -8.20 -4.81 -15.28
C TYR A 232 -7.43 -5.92 -16.01
N TYR A 233 -7.73 -7.16 -15.64
CA TYR A 233 -7.30 -8.35 -16.38
C TYR A 233 -8.51 -9.25 -16.63
N ASN A 234 -8.75 -9.60 -17.88
CA ASN A 234 -9.94 -10.35 -18.29
C ASN A 234 -11.24 -9.75 -17.73
N ASN A 235 -11.40 -8.43 -17.84
CA ASN A 235 -12.52 -7.64 -17.31
C ASN A 235 -12.69 -7.69 -15.78
N THR A 236 -11.74 -8.23 -15.05
CA THR A 236 -11.75 -8.25 -13.59
C THR A 236 -10.81 -7.15 -13.08
N LEU A 237 -11.29 -6.33 -12.13
CA LEU A 237 -10.45 -5.35 -11.43
C LEU A 237 -9.34 -6.08 -10.67
N ILE A 238 -8.09 -5.75 -10.96
CA ILE A 238 -6.93 -6.39 -10.37
C ILE A 238 -6.13 -5.47 -9.44
N GLY A 239 -6.28 -4.17 -9.60
CA GLY A 239 -5.54 -3.20 -8.82
C GLY A 239 -5.72 -1.78 -9.33
N SER A 240 -4.83 -0.91 -8.92
CA SER A 240 -4.81 0.50 -9.33
C SER A 240 -3.40 1.01 -9.57
N CYS A 241 -3.28 2.06 -10.38
CA CYS A 241 -2.02 2.73 -10.64
C CYS A 241 -1.62 3.61 -9.45
N ASP A 242 -0.57 3.21 -8.72
CA ASP A 242 -0.03 3.99 -7.61
C ASP A 242 0.87 5.14 -8.07
N LEU A 243 1.56 4.94 -9.18
CA LEU A 243 2.50 5.90 -9.72
C LEU A 243 2.53 5.78 -11.24
N SER A 244 2.38 6.88 -11.93
CA SER A 244 2.65 7.00 -13.37
C SER A 244 3.62 8.14 -13.61
N ILE A 245 4.70 7.87 -14.35
CA ILE A 245 5.70 8.83 -14.75
C ILE A 245 5.74 8.83 -16.28
N GLN A 246 5.49 10.01 -16.86
CA GLN A 246 5.56 10.25 -18.29
C GLN A 246 6.42 11.49 -18.52
N GLY A 247 7.57 11.33 -19.10
CA GLY A 247 8.43 12.48 -19.43
C GLY A 247 9.91 12.21 -19.25
N GLY A 248 10.72 12.99 -19.92
CA GLY A 248 12.16 12.79 -19.99
C GLY A 248 12.50 11.44 -20.62
N SER A 249 13.29 10.64 -19.92
CA SER A 249 13.68 9.28 -20.33
C SER A 249 12.83 8.19 -19.68
N VAL A 250 11.75 8.54 -18.94
CA VAL A 250 10.93 7.58 -18.20
C VAL A 250 9.50 7.58 -18.73
N ASP A 251 9.01 6.40 -19.10
CA ASP A 251 7.61 6.10 -19.42
C ASP A 251 7.21 4.82 -18.68
N ALA A 252 6.90 4.93 -17.41
CA ALA A 252 6.60 3.79 -16.55
C ALA A 252 5.48 4.08 -15.55
N ALA A 253 4.63 3.07 -15.30
CA ALA A 253 3.66 3.08 -14.23
C ALA A 253 3.82 1.84 -13.35
N PHE A 254 3.59 2.01 -12.06
CA PHE A 254 3.47 0.91 -11.12
C PHE A 254 2.00 0.68 -10.78
N ILE A 255 1.55 -0.54 -11.00
CA ILE A 255 0.20 -1.00 -10.68
C ILE A 255 0.27 -1.86 -9.43
N SER A 256 -0.34 -1.39 -8.35
CA SER A 256 -0.51 -2.19 -7.13
C SER A 256 -1.63 -3.22 -7.32
N ILE A 257 -1.39 -4.45 -6.93
CA ILE A 257 -2.39 -5.53 -6.98
C ILE A 257 -3.21 -5.51 -5.70
N THR A 258 -4.53 -5.38 -5.86
CA THR A 258 -5.50 -5.49 -4.77
C THR A 258 -6.28 -6.82 -4.82
N ASN A 259 -6.32 -7.47 -5.99
CA ASN A 259 -6.87 -8.81 -6.15
C ASN A 259 -5.78 -9.87 -5.99
N PHE A 260 -5.57 -10.33 -4.78
CA PHE A 260 -4.52 -11.30 -4.41
C PHE A 260 -4.74 -12.73 -4.95
N SER A 261 -5.83 -12.99 -5.67
CA SER A 261 -5.98 -14.24 -6.43
C SER A 261 -5.15 -14.23 -7.72
N LEU A 262 -4.65 -13.06 -8.13
CA LEU A 262 -3.78 -12.87 -9.29
C LEU A 262 -2.39 -12.50 -8.80
N VAL A 263 -1.44 -13.40 -8.93
CA VAL A 263 -0.05 -13.14 -8.56
C VAL A 263 0.73 -12.79 -9.82
N PRO A 264 1.26 -11.55 -9.94
CA PRO A 264 2.19 -11.23 -11.01
C PRO A 264 3.43 -12.14 -10.90
N ASN A 265 3.90 -12.65 -12.01
CA ASN A 265 5.17 -13.38 -12.07
C ASN A 265 6.09 -12.71 -13.10
N ASN A 266 7.34 -13.10 -13.12
CA ASN A 266 8.30 -12.61 -14.10
C ASN A 266 8.41 -13.50 -15.34
N GLY A 267 7.59 -14.58 -15.41
CA GLY A 267 7.69 -15.53 -16.50
C GLY A 267 9.12 -16.06 -16.63
N ASN A 268 9.69 -15.90 -17.83
CA ASN A 268 11.06 -16.29 -18.13
C ASN A 268 12.09 -15.17 -17.91
N LEU A 269 11.70 -14.04 -17.30
CA LEU A 269 12.64 -12.97 -16.99
C LEU A 269 13.50 -13.41 -15.80
N THR A 270 14.80 -13.56 -16.03
CA THR A 270 15.75 -14.14 -15.06
C THR A 270 16.79 -13.17 -14.55
N GLY A 271 16.79 -11.92 -15.02
CA GLY A 271 17.77 -10.92 -14.63
C GLY A 271 17.53 -9.57 -15.27
N GLU A 272 18.46 -8.66 -15.06
CA GLU A 272 18.51 -7.34 -15.64
C GLU A 272 19.74 -7.25 -16.57
N GLU A 273 19.58 -6.62 -17.72
CA GLU A 273 20.69 -6.30 -18.62
C GLU A 273 20.93 -4.78 -18.58
N TYR A 274 22.10 -4.40 -18.11
CA TYR A 274 22.45 -2.98 -17.96
C TYR A 274 23.17 -2.38 -19.18
N ASN A 275 23.65 -3.23 -20.10
CA ASN A 275 24.52 -2.84 -21.21
C ASN A 275 23.93 -3.32 -22.54
N ILE A 276 22.74 -2.84 -22.89
CA ILE A 276 22.15 -3.09 -24.21
C ILE A 276 22.75 -2.12 -25.22
N TRP A 277 23.37 -2.65 -26.28
CA TRP A 277 23.99 -1.88 -27.34
C TRP A 277 23.13 -1.91 -28.61
N ALA A 278 23.32 -0.91 -29.48
CA ALA A 278 22.68 -0.90 -30.81
C ALA A 278 23.14 -2.13 -31.60
N GLY A 279 22.18 -3.01 -31.97
CA GLY A 279 22.46 -4.28 -32.68
C GLY A 279 22.24 -5.51 -31.82
N ASP A 280 22.02 -5.40 -30.52
CA ASP A 280 21.66 -6.53 -29.66
C ASP A 280 20.26 -7.07 -30.00
N ASN A 281 20.13 -8.39 -29.97
CA ASN A 281 18.85 -9.03 -30.16
C ASN A 281 17.99 -8.92 -28.92
N VAL A 282 16.89 -8.18 -29.01
CA VAL A 282 15.89 -8.06 -27.96
C VAL A 282 14.57 -8.67 -28.41
N THR A 283 13.90 -9.37 -27.52
CA THR A 283 12.56 -9.92 -27.76
C THR A 283 11.54 -9.16 -26.92
N LYS A 284 10.54 -8.58 -27.57
CA LYS A 284 9.40 -8.01 -26.89
C LYS A 284 8.41 -9.13 -26.54
N LEU A 285 8.02 -9.22 -25.25
CA LEU A 285 6.92 -10.00 -24.76
C LEU A 285 5.68 -9.11 -24.64
N GLY A 286 4.61 -9.42 -25.38
CA GLY A 286 3.36 -8.67 -25.40
C GLY A 286 2.97 -8.11 -26.75
#